data_47bd4fa6f7d81a6daf102a073772e0cd
#
_entry.id   47bd4fa6f7d81a6daf102a073772e0cd
#
_cell.length_a   1.000
_cell.length_b   1.000
_cell.length_c   1.000
_cell.angle_alpha   90.00
_cell.angle_beta   90.00
_cell.angle_gamma   90.00
#
_symmetry.space_group_name_H-M   'P 1'
#
loop_
_entity.id
_entity.type
_entity.pdbx_description
1 polymer ?
#
loop_
_entity_poly.entity_id
_entity_poly.type
_entity_poly.pdbx_seq_one_letter_code
_entity_poly.pdbx_strand_id
1 'polypeptide(L)'
;MHLVPSESVLVVVDIQERLAGAMPPATLERLVQNTRILLDAAQTLGVAVIATEQYPKGLGATLPAVREKLDEAGARVHEKSAFDALGDDRVRVALAELRARRKSAVVVGMEAHVCVYQTTRSLAAAGWAVHVVADAVSSRSEDNRRAGLDLAARAGAIPTVTETVVFDWLGRAGTDEFKKLSKLVK
;
A
#
# COMPACT_ATOMS: atom_id res chain seq x y z
N MET A 1 2.26 -6.75 -16.42
CA MET A 1 0.79 -6.83 -16.18
C MET A 1 0.33 -5.41 -15.94
N HIS A 2 -0.69 -4.93 -16.64
CA HIS A 2 -1.20 -3.57 -16.57
C HIS A 2 -2.14 -3.40 -15.36
N LEU A 3 -1.99 -2.31 -14.58
CA LEU A 3 -2.88 -1.97 -13.48
C LEU A 3 -4.09 -1.18 -13.98
N VAL A 4 -5.29 -1.68 -13.71
CA VAL A 4 -6.56 -1.00 -14.05
C VAL A 4 -7.22 -0.53 -12.76
N PRO A 5 -7.64 0.76 -12.63
CA PRO A 5 -8.23 1.28 -11.39
C PRO A 5 -9.41 0.44 -10.86
N SER A 6 -10.37 0.12 -11.73
CA SER A 6 -11.54 -0.68 -11.36
C SER A 6 -11.23 -2.13 -10.96
N GLU A 7 -10.05 -2.65 -11.30
CA GLU A 7 -9.58 -4.00 -10.97
C GLU A 7 -8.48 -3.99 -9.88
N SER A 8 -8.16 -2.82 -9.31
CA SER A 8 -7.10 -2.67 -8.31
C SER A 8 -7.65 -2.41 -6.91
N VAL A 9 -6.90 -2.85 -5.89
CA VAL A 9 -7.04 -2.42 -4.50
C VAL A 9 -5.69 -1.88 -4.02
N LEU A 10 -5.70 -0.73 -3.33
CA LEU A 10 -4.53 -0.21 -2.61
C LEU A 10 -4.59 -0.73 -1.17
N VAL A 11 -3.53 -1.43 -0.75
CA VAL A 11 -3.39 -1.99 0.60
C VAL A 11 -2.29 -1.20 1.33
N VAL A 12 -2.69 -0.42 2.33
CA VAL A 12 -1.81 0.41 3.15
C VAL A 12 -1.53 -0.31 4.46
N VAL A 13 -0.29 -0.74 4.67
CA VAL A 13 0.11 -1.60 5.77
C VAL A 13 0.82 -0.81 6.86
N ASP A 14 0.19 -0.66 8.03
CA ASP A 14 0.78 -0.31 9.33
C ASP A 14 1.67 0.96 9.34
N ILE A 15 1.26 2.06 8.69
CA ILE A 15 2.02 3.33 8.70
C ILE A 15 1.73 4.09 10.00
N GLN A 16 2.29 3.60 11.12
CA GLN A 16 1.94 4.01 12.47
C GLN A 16 3.06 4.79 13.18
N GLU A 17 2.68 5.60 14.17
CA GLU A 17 3.54 6.56 14.88
C GLU A 17 4.83 5.95 15.44
N ARG A 18 4.76 4.84 16.19
CA ARG A 18 5.95 4.24 16.81
C ARG A 18 6.83 3.51 15.82
N LEU A 19 6.25 2.90 14.78
CA LEU A 19 7.04 2.32 13.70
C LEU A 19 7.75 3.43 12.91
N ALA A 20 7.06 4.51 12.62
CA ALA A 20 7.64 5.68 11.94
C ALA A 20 8.84 6.26 12.68
N GLY A 21 8.76 6.34 14.03
CA GLY A 21 9.88 6.80 14.86
C GLY A 21 11.15 5.95 14.78
N ALA A 22 11.06 4.70 14.31
CA ALA A 22 12.19 3.81 14.11
C ALA A 22 12.76 3.83 12.68
N MET A 23 12.11 4.52 11.74
CA MET A 23 12.52 4.57 10.33
C MET A 23 13.58 5.65 10.09
N PRO A 24 14.50 5.46 9.12
CA PRO A 24 15.37 6.54 8.67
C PRO A 24 14.53 7.72 8.14
N PRO A 25 14.79 8.98 8.57
CA PRO A 25 13.92 10.12 8.27
C PRO A 25 13.62 10.32 6.77
N ALA A 26 14.65 10.28 5.92
CA ALA A 26 14.48 10.46 4.46
C ALA A 26 13.63 9.35 3.80
N THR A 27 13.74 8.12 4.31
CA THR A 27 12.95 6.99 3.81
C THR A 27 11.50 7.08 4.28
N LEU A 28 11.28 7.53 5.52
CA LEU A 28 9.95 7.77 6.06
C LEU A 28 9.23 8.89 5.30
N GLU A 29 9.91 10.03 5.08
CA GLU A 29 9.34 11.16 4.34
C GLU A 29 8.87 10.72 2.94
N ARG A 30 9.73 10.01 2.21
CA ARG A 30 9.40 9.47 0.89
C ARG A 30 8.22 8.49 0.93
N LEU A 31 8.19 7.56 1.90
CA LEU A 31 7.09 6.63 2.08
C LEU A 31 5.77 7.38 2.31
N VAL A 32 5.76 8.36 3.21
CA VAL A 32 4.54 9.14 3.52
C VAL A 32 4.09 9.93 2.30
N GLN A 33 5.00 10.64 1.63
CA GLN A 33 4.69 11.40 0.42
C GLN A 33 4.10 10.50 -0.68
N ASN A 34 4.77 9.40 -0.99
CA ASN A 34 4.34 8.49 -2.05
C ASN A 34 3.03 7.77 -1.71
N THR A 35 2.83 7.40 -0.44
CA THR A 35 1.54 6.85 0.01
C THR A 35 0.39 7.86 -0.17
N ARG A 36 0.61 9.13 0.16
CA ARG A 36 -0.38 10.20 -0.05
C ARG A 36 -0.71 10.39 -1.53
N ILE A 37 0.30 10.37 -2.41
CA ILE A 37 0.10 10.44 -3.87
C ILE A 37 -0.77 9.28 -4.36
N LEU A 38 -0.49 8.06 -3.89
CA LEU A 38 -1.27 6.88 -4.26
C LEU A 38 -2.70 6.93 -3.72
N LEU A 39 -2.91 7.49 -2.54
CA LEU A 39 -4.25 7.70 -1.96
C LEU A 39 -5.04 8.76 -2.74
N ASP A 40 -4.42 9.87 -3.12
CA ASP A 40 -5.03 10.89 -3.99
C ASP A 40 -5.40 10.32 -5.37
N ALA A 41 -4.54 9.47 -5.92
CA ALA A 41 -4.83 8.77 -7.17
C ALA A 41 -5.98 7.76 -7.00
N ALA A 42 -5.97 7.00 -5.91
CA ALA A 42 -7.02 6.03 -5.61
C ALA A 42 -8.39 6.70 -5.46
N GLN A 43 -8.47 7.81 -4.70
CA GLN A 43 -9.68 8.61 -4.57
C GLN A 43 -10.16 9.15 -5.92
N THR A 44 -9.26 9.73 -6.71
CA THR A 44 -9.60 10.35 -8.00
C THR A 44 -10.10 9.34 -9.02
N LEU A 45 -9.56 8.12 -9.02
CA LEU A 45 -9.81 7.07 -10.02
C LEU A 45 -10.75 5.95 -9.52
N GLY A 46 -11.27 6.04 -8.30
CA GLY A 46 -12.20 5.06 -7.72
C GLY A 46 -11.55 3.71 -7.39
N VAL A 47 -10.25 3.69 -7.08
CA VAL A 47 -9.57 2.50 -6.59
C VAL A 47 -9.99 2.23 -5.15
N ALA A 48 -10.33 0.98 -4.81
CA ALA A 48 -10.63 0.63 -3.42
C ALA A 48 -9.37 0.70 -2.56
N VAL A 49 -9.55 1.11 -1.31
CA VAL A 49 -8.45 1.22 -0.34
C VAL A 49 -8.79 0.43 0.91
N ILE A 50 -7.83 -0.38 1.38
CA ILE A 50 -7.84 -1.03 2.70
C ILE A 50 -6.58 -0.62 3.43
N ALA A 51 -6.70 -0.24 4.70
CA ALA A 51 -5.57 0.08 5.55
C ALA A 51 -5.57 -0.79 6.81
N THR A 52 -4.38 -1.03 7.37
CA THR A 52 -4.23 -1.80 8.61
C THR A 52 -3.45 -1.02 9.67
N GLU A 53 -3.75 -1.31 10.94
CA GLU A 53 -2.99 -0.91 12.12
C GLU A 53 -2.61 -2.14 12.92
N GLN A 54 -1.32 -2.38 13.07
CA GLN A 54 -0.75 -3.43 13.89
C GLN A 54 -0.80 -3.03 15.36
N TYR A 55 -1.53 -3.79 16.20
CA TYR A 55 -1.57 -3.61 17.65
C TYR A 55 -1.52 -2.13 18.09
N PRO A 56 -2.54 -1.31 17.77
CA PRO A 56 -2.49 0.15 17.91
C PRO A 56 -2.28 0.59 19.36
N LYS A 57 -2.71 -0.20 20.37
CA LYS A 57 -2.39 0.05 21.78
C LYS A 57 -0.87 0.10 22.05
N GLY A 58 -0.09 -0.64 21.29
CA GLY A 58 1.37 -0.70 21.40
C GLY A 58 2.09 0.22 20.40
N LEU A 59 1.62 0.32 19.16
CA LEU A 59 2.31 1.02 18.06
C LEU A 59 1.75 2.40 17.72
N GLY A 60 0.68 2.82 18.40
CA GLY A 60 0.02 4.09 18.12
C GLY A 60 -0.89 4.03 16.89
N ALA A 61 -1.46 5.15 16.53
CA ALA A 61 -2.35 5.30 15.39
C ALA A 61 -1.56 5.45 14.08
N THR A 62 -2.27 5.33 12.96
CA THR A 62 -1.76 5.73 11.64
C THR A 62 -1.30 7.19 11.68
N LEU A 63 -0.16 7.50 11.03
CA LEU A 63 0.36 8.86 10.94
C LEU A 63 -0.70 9.85 10.45
N PRO A 64 -0.87 11.03 11.09
CA PRO A 64 -1.95 11.98 10.77
C PRO A 64 -2.01 12.33 9.27
N ALA A 65 -0.87 12.57 8.63
CA ALA A 65 -0.79 12.91 7.21
C ALA A 65 -1.27 11.79 6.25
N VAL A 66 -1.19 10.53 6.68
CA VAL A 66 -1.71 9.38 5.92
C VAL A 66 -3.18 9.15 6.30
N ARG A 67 -3.53 9.29 7.57
CA ARG A 67 -4.90 9.13 8.08
C ARG A 67 -5.88 10.07 7.40
N GLU A 68 -5.52 11.34 7.28
CA GLU A 68 -6.31 12.34 6.53
C GLU A 68 -6.66 11.84 5.12
N LYS A 69 -5.68 11.33 4.39
CA LYS A 69 -5.89 10.82 3.02
C LYS A 69 -6.69 9.51 2.97
N LEU A 70 -6.56 8.65 3.97
CA LEU A 70 -7.39 7.46 4.09
C LEU A 70 -8.86 7.83 4.32
N ASP A 71 -9.13 8.81 5.16
CA ASP A 71 -10.49 9.29 5.45
C ASP A 71 -11.11 9.96 4.20
N GLU A 72 -10.34 10.79 3.47
CA GLU A 72 -10.76 11.38 2.18
C GLU A 72 -11.08 10.32 1.12
N ALA A 73 -10.33 9.23 1.09
CA ALA A 73 -10.56 8.10 0.18
C ALA A 73 -11.67 7.15 0.64
N GLY A 74 -12.30 7.41 1.79
CA GLY A 74 -13.32 6.53 2.38
C GLY A 74 -12.79 5.15 2.78
N ALA A 75 -11.50 5.04 3.06
CA ALA A 75 -10.85 3.78 3.38
C ALA A 75 -11.24 3.26 4.77
N ARG A 76 -11.41 1.94 4.88
CA ARG A 76 -11.56 1.28 6.17
C ARG A 76 -10.19 0.96 6.74
N VAL A 77 -9.95 1.37 7.99
CA VAL A 77 -8.75 1.00 8.76
C VAL A 77 -9.10 -0.16 9.68
N HIS A 78 -8.36 -1.25 9.57
CA HIS A 78 -8.56 -2.48 10.33
C HIS A 78 -7.41 -2.67 11.33
N GLU A 79 -7.74 -2.77 12.61
CA GLU A 79 -6.78 -3.19 13.62
C GLU A 79 -6.49 -4.69 13.49
N LYS A 80 -5.23 -5.10 13.62
CA LYS A 80 -4.81 -6.50 13.60
C LYS A 80 -3.73 -6.80 14.63
N SER A 81 -3.63 -8.05 15.05
CA SER A 81 -2.53 -8.57 15.88
C SER A 81 -1.56 -9.44 15.08
N ALA A 82 -2.04 -10.13 14.05
CA ALA A 82 -1.17 -10.87 13.14
C ALA A 82 -0.32 -9.91 12.29
N PHE A 83 0.94 -10.28 12.00
CA PHE A 83 1.80 -9.48 11.11
C PHE A 83 1.28 -9.50 9.67
N ASP A 84 0.84 -10.66 9.20
CA ASP A 84 0.12 -10.82 7.95
C ASP A 84 -1.29 -10.20 8.06
N ALA A 85 -1.64 -9.28 7.17
CA ALA A 85 -2.96 -8.66 7.17
C ALA A 85 -4.09 -9.68 6.93
N LEU A 86 -3.84 -10.74 6.14
CA LEU A 86 -4.82 -11.81 5.91
C LEU A 86 -4.98 -12.76 7.09
N GLY A 87 -4.13 -12.67 8.10
CA GLY A 87 -4.27 -13.35 9.39
C GLY A 87 -5.37 -12.75 10.29
N ASP A 88 -5.88 -11.56 9.99
CA ASP A 88 -7.09 -11.00 10.61
C ASP A 88 -8.32 -11.31 9.74
N ASP A 89 -9.34 -11.89 10.34
CA ASP A 89 -10.55 -12.33 9.63
C ASP A 89 -11.30 -11.18 8.95
N ARG A 90 -11.34 -10.00 9.56
CA ARG A 90 -12.02 -8.81 9.01
C ARG A 90 -11.32 -8.31 7.75
N VAL A 91 -9.98 -8.29 7.75
CA VAL A 91 -9.19 -7.92 6.56
C VAL A 91 -9.34 -8.97 5.49
N ARG A 92 -9.26 -10.26 5.86
CA ARG A 92 -9.41 -11.38 4.93
C ARG A 92 -10.77 -11.37 4.24
N VAL A 93 -11.85 -11.16 4.99
CA VAL A 93 -13.22 -11.07 4.43
C VAL A 93 -13.33 -9.84 3.51
N ALA A 94 -12.88 -8.66 3.93
CA ALA A 94 -12.95 -7.45 3.12
C ALA A 94 -12.18 -7.59 1.79
N LEU A 95 -10.98 -8.21 1.81
CA LEU A 95 -10.22 -8.51 0.59
C LEU A 95 -10.90 -9.56 -0.28
N ALA A 96 -11.50 -10.60 0.31
CA ALA A 96 -12.24 -11.62 -0.43
C ALA A 96 -13.46 -11.05 -1.16
N GLU A 97 -14.20 -10.14 -0.53
CA GLU A 97 -15.33 -9.42 -1.17
C GLU A 97 -14.85 -8.58 -2.36
N LEU A 98 -13.73 -7.88 -2.22
CA LEU A 98 -13.13 -7.11 -3.30
C LEU A 98 -12.63 -8.00 -4.44
N ARG A 99 -12.14 -9.20 -4.13
CA ARG A 99 -11.56 -10.14 -5.10
C ARG A 99 -12.55 -10.56 -6.21
N ALA A 100 -13.84 -10.51 -5.93
CA ALA A 100 -14.89 -10.82 -6.93
C ALA A 100 -14.84 -9.89 -8.15
N ARG A 101 -14.34 -8.65 -7.99
CA ARG A 101 -14.28 -7.62 -9.05
C ARG A 101 -12.88 -7.08 -9.30
N ARG A 102 -11.90 -7.39 -8.44
CA ARG A 102 -10.53 -6.84 -8.49
C ARG A 102 -9.52 -7.96 -8.57
N LYS A 103 -8.48 -7.75 -9.35
CA LYS A 103 -7.47 -8.77 -9.66
C LYS A 103 -6.10 -8.40 -9.11
N SER A 104 -5.84 -7.09 -8.94
CA SER A 104 -4.52 -6.56 -8.59
C SER A 104 -4.54 -5.92 -7.21
N ALA A 105 -3.51 -6.18 -6.41
CA ALA A 105 -3.26 -5.53 -5.14
C ALA A 105 -1.97 -4.70 -5.22
N VAL A 106 -2.07 -3.41 -4.93
CA VAL A 106 -0.92 -2.50 -4.81
C VAL A 106 -0.63 -2.33 -3.33
N VAL A 107 0.56 -2.73 -2.88
CA VAL A 107 0.93 -2.80 -1.45
C VAL A 107 1.98 -1.75 -1.12
N VAL A 108 1.71 -0.96 -0.08
CA VAL A 108 2.58 0.07 0.49
C VAL A 108 2.63 -0.07 2.02
N GLY A 109 3.60 0.56 2.68
CA GLY A 109 3.64 0.63 4.15
C GLY A 109 4.90 0.10 4.80
N MET A 110 4.81 -0.37 6.05
CA MET A 110 5.94 -0.84 6.85
C MET A 110 5.57 -1.99 7.81
N GLU A 111 6.54 -2.82 8.20
CA GLU A 111 7.91 -2.87 7.69
C GLU A 111 7.99 -3.81 6.47
N ALA A 112 8.77 -3.44 5.47
CA ALA A 112 8.89 -4.16 4.20
C ALA A 112 9.20 -5.66 4.38
N HIS A 113 10.07 -6.01 5.33
CA HIS A 113 10.52 -7.37 5.60
C HIS A 113 9.64 -8.16 6.60
N VAL A 114 8.61 -7.52 7.18
CA VAL A 114 7.69 -8.17 8.15
C VAL A 114 6.26 -8.11 7.62
N CYS A 115 5.47 -7.09 8.02
CA CYS A 115 4.04 -7.03 7.73
C CYS A 115 3.77 -6.90 6.22
N VAL A 116 4.54 -6.08 5.51
CA VAL A 116 4.40 -5.90 4.05
C VAL A 116 4.71 -7.22 3.33
N TYR A 117 5.85 -7.86 3.63
CA TYR A 117 6.22 -9.13 3.00
C TYR A 117 5.20 -10.24 3.29
N GLN A 118 4.82 -10.44 4.57
CA GLN A 118 3.88 -11.50 4.92
C GLN A 118 2.52 -11.30 4.25
N THR A 119 2.01 -10.06 4.25
CA THR A 119 0.77 -9.70 3.55
C THR A 119 0.89 -9.92 2.04
N THR A 120 1.99 -9.50 1.43
CA THR A 120 2.27 -9.71 0.01
C THR A 120 2.26 -11.19 -0.37
N ARG A 121 2.95 -12.02 0.40
CA ARG A 121 2.99 -13.47 0.19
C ARG A 121 1.60 -14.10 0.25
N SER A 122 0.79 -13.71 1.24
CA SER A 122 -0.55 -14.27 1.40
C SER A 122 -1.52 -13.77 0.33
N LEU A 123 -1.41 -12.51 -0.11
CA LEU A 123 -2.15 -11.99 -1.25
C LEU A 123 -1.81 -12.76 -2.54
N ALA A 124 -0.53 -13.01 -2.81
CA ALA A 124 -0.09 -13.78 -3.98
C ALA A 124 -0.62 -15.22 -3.91
N ALA A 125 -0.54 -15.88 -2.75
CA ALA A 125 -1.09 -17.22 -2.53
C ALA A 125 -2.63 -17.26 -2.70
N ALA A 126 -3.34 -16.16 -2.38
CA ALA A 126 -4.76 -16.00 -2.62
C ALA A 126 -5.12 -15.62 -4.08
N GLY A 127 -4.13 -15.63 -4.98
CA GLY A 127 -4.31 -15.42 -6.43
C GLY A 127 -4.40 -13.96 -6.87
N TRP A 128 -4.01 -12.99 -6.01
CA TRP A 128 -3.88 -11.60 -6.44
C TRP A 128 -2.62 -11.39 -7.29
N ALA A 129 -2.73 -10.55 -8.32
CA ALA A 129 -1.56 -9.96 -8.96
C ALA A 129 -1.02 -8.84 -8.05
N VAL A 130 0.04 -9.13 -7.30
CA VAL A 130 0.53 -8.21 -6.28
C VAL A 130 1.63 -7.32 -6.83
N HIS A 131 1.50 -6.01 -6.61
CA HIS A 131 2.51 -5.00 -6.91
C HIS A 131 2.99 -4.36 -5.61
N VAL A 132 4.27 -4.48 -5.28
CA VAL A 132 4.87 -3.83 -4.10
C VAL A 132 5.57 -2.56 -4.55
N VAL A 133 5.15 -1.43 -3.98
CA VAL A 133 5.66 -0.11 -4.37
C VAL A 133 6.95 0.20 -3.62
N ALA A 134 8.10 -0.01 -4.28
CA ALA A 134 9.42 0.02 -3.65
C ALA A 134 9.80 1.38 -3.02
N ASP A 135 9.28 2.48 -3.53
CA ASP A 135 9.47 3.83 -3.01
C ASP A 135 8.39 4.30 -2.03
N ALA A 136 7.40 3.42 -1.75
CA ALA A 136 6.36 3.61 -0.74
C ALA A 136 6.35 2.48 0.32
N VAL A 137 7.46 1.76 0.49
CA VAL A 137 7.71 0.83 1.59
C VAL A 137 8.99 1.18 2.33
N SER A 138 9.00 0.96 3.64
CA SER A 138 10.15 1.24 4.50
C SER A 138 10.41 0.13 5.50
N SER A 139 11.64 0.12 6.04
CA SER A 139 12.06 -0.66 7.20
C SER A 139 13.09 0.14 8.01
N ARG A 140 13.31 -0.25 9.26
CA ARG A 140 14.26 0.41 10.16
C ARG A 140 15.73 0.35 9.69
N SER A 141 16.05 -0.51 8.73
CA SER A 141 17.33 -0.50 8.01
C SER A 141 17.11 -0.73 6.52
N GLU A 142 18.01 -0.20 5.69
CA GLU A 142 17.94 -0.38 4.23
C GLU A 142 18.16 -1.85 3.83
N ASP A 143 18.98 -2.59 4.56
CA ASP A 143 19.20 -4.02 4.30
C ASP A 143 17.91 -4.81 4.53
N ASN A 144 17.17 -4.52 5.61
CA ASN A 144 15.87 -5.13 5.85
C ASN A 144 14.83 -4.75 4.78
N ARG A 145 14.85 -3.49 4.30
CA ARG A 145 13.95 -3.05 3.22
C ARG A 145 14.25 -3.80 1.92
N ARG A 146 15.51 -3.91 1.54
CA ARG A 146 15.94 -4.68 0.36
C ARG A 146 15.58 -6.16 0.48
N ALA A 147 15.90 -6.79 1.62
CA ALA A 147 15.52 -8.17 1.87
C ALA A 147 14.00 -8.38 1.77
N GLY A 148 13.19 -7.46 2.31
CA GLY A 148 11.74 -7.51 2.21
C GLY A 148 11.22 -7.44 0.77
N LEU A 149 11.79 -6.56 -0.05
CA LEU A 149 11.45 -6.44 -1.49
C LEU A 149 11.87 -7.70 -2.27
N ASP A 150 13.05 -8.25 -2.01
CA ASP A 150 13.51 -9.48 -2.64
C ASP A 150 12.64 -10.68 -2.27
N LEU A 151 12.25 -10.79 -1.00
CA LEU A 151 11.33 -11.83 -0.54
C LEU A 151 9.95 -11.69 -1.16
N ALA A 152 9.42 -10.46 -1.29
CA ALA A 152 8.16 -10.18 -1.94
C ALA A 152 8.20 -10.58 -3.43
N ALA A 153 9.27 -10.25 -4.15
CA ALA A 153 9.46 -10.64 -5.54
C ALA A 153 9.52 -12.17 -5.71
N ARG A 154 10.23 -12.89 -4.82
CA ARG A 154 10.26 -14.35 -4.80
C ARG A 154 8.91 -15.00 -4.47
N ALA A 155 8.06 -14.29 -3.73
CA ALA A 155 6.68 -14.71 -3.46
C ALA A 155 5.72 -14.44 -4.63
N GLY A 156 6.21 -13.93 -5.76
CA GLY A 156 5.45 -13.67 -6.98
C GLY A 156 4.91 -12.24 -7.11
N ALA A 157 5.31 -11.32 -6.23
CA ALA A 157 4.96 -9.92 -6.38
C ALA A 157 5.85 -9.22 -7.43
N ILE A 158 5.31 -8.19 -8.05
CA ILE A 158 6.00 -7.33 -9.00
C ILE A 158 6.48 -6.07 -8.25
N PRO A 159 7.80 -5.86 -8.08
CA PRO A 159 8.31 -4.59 -7.58
C PRO A 159 8.00 -3.48 -8.59
N THR A 160 7.46 -2.36 -8.09
CA THR A 160 7.12 -1.19 -8.90
C THR A 160 7.45 0.09 -8.13
N VAL A 161 7.13 1.25 -8.68
CA VAL A 161 7.27 2.55 -8.03
C VAL A 161 5.98 3.36 -8.16
N THR A 162 5.82 4.35 -7.30
CA THR A 162 4.63 5.21 -7.24
C THR A 162 4.24 5.78 -8.60
N GLU A 163 5.19 6.36 -9.32
CA GLU A 163 4.95 6.96 -10.63
C GLU A 163 4.40 5.92 -11.64
N THR A 164 4.98 4.73 -11.68
CA THR A 164 4.50 3.64 -12.55
C THR A 164 3.05 3.27 -12.24
N VAL A 165 2.70 3.13 -10.97
CA VAL A 165 1.32 2.81 -10.55
C VAL A 165 0.34 3.88 -10.98
N VAL A 166 0.68 5.17 -10.74
CA VAL A 166 -0.18 6.31 -11.12
C VAL A 166 -0.39 6.36 -12.63
N PHE A 167 0.65 6.18 -13.45
CA PHE A 167 0.54 6.20 -14.90
C PHE A 167 -0.16 4.97 -15.47
N ASP A 168 0.02 3.80 -14.87
CA ASP A 168 -0.76 2.60 -15.22
C ASP A 168 -2.26 2.83 -14.97
N TRP A 169 -2.63 3.37 -13.80
CA TRP A 169 -4.02 3.68 -13.48
C TRP A 169 -4.61 4.78 -14.38
N LEU A 170 -3.82 5.77 -14.79
CA LEU A 170 -4.25 6.80 -15.72
C LEU A 170 -4.47 6.28 -17.16
N GLY A 171 -3.62 5.36 -17.60
CA GLY A 171 -3.68 4.69 -18.90
C GLY A 171 -3.46 5.59 -20.13
N ARG A 172 -3.75 6.89 -20.02
CA ARG A 172 -3.59 7.86 -21.13
C ARG A 172 -3.40 9.29 -20.63
N ALA A 173 -2.73 10.11 -21.43
CA ALA A 173 -2.62 11.55 -21.20
C ALA A 173 -3.89 12.32 -21.65
N GLY A 174 -3.98 13.60 -21.25
CA GLY A 174 -4.97 14.56 -21.76
C GLY A 174 -6.29 14.61 -21.00
N THR A 175 -6.58 13.69 -20.09
CA THR A 175 -7.77 13.72 -19.22
C THR A 175 -7.59 14.73 -18.06
N ASP A 176 -8.68 15.08 -17.38
CA ASP A 176 -8.61 15.99 -16.23
C ASP A 176 -7.93 15.31 -15.03
N GLU A 177 -8.13 13.99 -14.86
CA GLU A 177 -7.41 13.17 -13.89
C GLU A 177 -5.90 13.18 -14.17
N PHE A 178 -5.50 13.02 -15.43
CA PHE A 178 -4.09 13.13 -15.83
C PHE A 178 -3.52 14.50 -15.48
N LYS A 179 -4.22 15.61 -15.79
CA LYS A 179 -3.76 16.98 -15.46
C LYS A 179 -3.59 17.19 -13.95
N LYS A 180 -4.44 16.55 -13.14
CA LYS A 180 -4.38 16.60 -11.68
C LYS A 180 -3.23 15.76 -11.16
N LEU A 181 -3.19 14.47 -11.50
CA LEU A 181 -2.31 13.48 -10.87
C LEU A 181 -0.87 13.56 -11.38
N SER A 182 -0.64 13.90 -12.66
CA SER A 182 0.72 14.02 -13.21
C SER A 182 1.56 15.14 -12.58
N LYS A 183 0.94 16.07 -11.85
CA LYS A 183 1.64 17.11 -11.09
C LYS A 183 2.18 16.63 -9.74
N LEU A 184 1.61 15.56 -9.21
CA LEU A 184 1.97 14.99 -7.90
C LEU A 184 3.21 14.10 -7.97
N VAL A 185 3.54 13.58 -9.15
CA VAL A 185 4.66 12.63 -9.37
C VAL A 185 5.88 13.27 -10.05
N LYS A 186 5.91 14.62 -10.14
CA LYS A 186 7.02 15.41 -10.71
C LYS A 186 8.02 15.81 -9.65
#